data_a00260fdf9191771e61d8d1e75284531
#
_entry.id   a00260fdf9191771e61d8d1e75284531
#
_cell.length_a   1.000
_cell.length_b   1.000
_cell.length_c   1.000
_cell.angle_alpha   90.00
_cell.angle_beta   90.00
_cell.angle_gamma   90.00
#
_symmetry.space_group_name_H-M   'P 1'
#
loop_
_entity.id
_entity.type
_entity.pdbx_description
1 polymer ?
#
loop_
_entity_poly.entity_id
_entity_poly.type
_entity_poly.pdbx_seq_one_letter_code
_entity_poly.pdbx_strand_id
1 'polypeptide(L)'
;MVNQMLDLVKPELETGPDFIGKTFFEPAAGDGNFLIAILRRKLAALENRLPAETWPIESLFALASVYGVELLPDNHAAAQAALLGEFVDFHKRHGNPCGRRTNLFQAANFIVRSNIIQGDTLTGLDATGKPIVFSWWNRVPGESSTVQREDFSLTSLQNTAEGTLSFDFFPAYAPTRIDHVHKEA
;
A
#
# COMPACT_ATOMS: atom_id res chain seq x y z
N MET A 1 19.09 5.18 -11.15
CA MET A 1 17.89 5.78 -11.81
C MET A 1 16.70 5.86 -10.86
N VAL A 2 16.16 4.76 -10.29
CA VAL A 2 14.99 4.79 -9.37
C VAL A 2 15.16 5.78 -8.22
N ASN A 3 16.27 5.72 -7.48
CA ASN A 3 16.50 6.63 -6.34
C ASN A 3 16.54 8.11 -6.76
N GLN A 4 17.09 8.44 -7.93
CA GLN A 4 17.11 9.83 -8.42
C GLN A 4 15.71 10.35 -8.73
N MET A 5 14.81 9.49 -9.25
CA MET A 5 13.40 9.86 -9.45
C MET A 5 12.69 10.07 -8.11
N LEU A 6 12.94 9.21 -7.13
CA LEU A 6 12.37 9.33 -5.80
C LEU A 6 12.91 10.54 -5.01
N ASP A 7 14.11 11.06 -5.35
CA ASP A 7 14.64 12.27 -4.74
C ASP A 7 13.81 13.52 -5.09
N LEU A 8 13.11 13.51 -6.23
CA LEU A 8 12.20 14.60 -6.64
C LEU A 8 10.96 14.71 -5.74
N VAL A 9 10.57 13.61 -5.11
CA VAL A 9 9.39 13.51 -4.22
C VAL A 9 9.80 13.17 -2.78
N LYS A 10 11.03 13.53 -2.40
CA LYS A 10 11.56 13.27 -1.06
C LYS A 10 10.69 13.82 0.08
N PRO A 11 10.09 15.02 -0.01
CA PRO A 11 9.21 15.53 1.04
C PRO A 11 8.02 14.59 1.29
N GLU A 12 7.41 14.08 0.23
CA GLU A 12 6.27 13.17 0.28
C GLU A 12 6.62 11.80 0.83
N LEU A 13 7.87 11.35 0.61
CA LEU A 13 8.35 10.04 1.03
C LEU A 13 8.90 10.02 2.47
N GLU A 14 9.57 11.11 2.89
CA GLU A 14 10.47 11.02 4.05
C GLU A 14 10.31 12.15 5.06
N THR A 15 9.94 13.35 4.65
CA THR A 15 10.09 14.55 5.51
C THR A 15 8.83 15.36 5.75
N GLY A 16 7.83 15.25 4.89
CA GLY A 16 6.56 15.96 5.03
C GLY A 16 5.76 15.53 6.26
N PRO A 17 4.75 16.30 6.66
CA PRO A 17 3.97 16.01 7.87
C PRO A 17 3.19 14.69 7.79
N ASP A 18 2.86 14.25 6.57
CA ASP A 18 2.10 13.03 6.32
C ASP A 18 2.87 12.05 5.41
N PHE A 19 4.19 11.97 5.57
CA PHE A 19 5.04 11.14 4.69
C PHE A 19 4.65 9.65 4.71
N ILE A 20 4.12 9.15 5.82
CA ILE A 20 3.68 7.75 5.95
C ILE A 20 2.45 7.51 5.09
N GLY A 21 1.39 8.33 5.24
CA GLY A 21 0.11 8.17 4.55
C GLY A 21 0.13 8.60 3.08
N LYS A 22 1.17 9.31 2.63
CA LYS A 22 1.24 9.81 1.25
C LYS A 22 1.24 8.67 0.25
N THR A 23 0.23 8.66 -0.61
CA THR A 23 -0.01 7.58 -1.58
C THR A 23 0.92 7.66 -2.79
N PHE A 24 1.44 6.50 -3.20
CA PHE A 24 2.19 6.31 -4.43
C PHE A 24 1.56 5.19 -5.26
N PHE A 25 1.37 5.44 -6.54
CA PHE A 25 0.78 4.51 -7.48
C PHE A 25 1.72 4.27 -8.67
N GLU A 26 2.02 3.01 -8.96
CA GLU A 26 2.81 2.57 -10.10
C GLU A 26 1.91 1.79 -11.08
N PRO A 27 1.61 2.37 -12.26
CA PRO A 27 0.69 1.75 -13.22
C PRO A 27 1.27 0.56 -13.99
N ALA A 28 2.59 0.33 -13.91
CA ALA A 28 3.29 -0.77 -14.55
C ALA A 28 4.39 -1.29 -13.61
N ALA A 29 3.96 -2.00 -12.55
CA ALA A 29 4.79 -2.30 -11.40
C ALA A 29 5.98 -3.23 -11.71
N GLY A 30 5.91 -4.03 -12.78
CA GLY A 30 6.94 -5.01 -13.10
C GLY A 30 7.10 -6.00 -11.95
N ASP A 31 8.34 -6.33 -11.63
CA ASP A 31 8.72 -7.15 -10.48
C ASP A 31 8.73 -6.38 -9.14
N GLY A 32 8.24 -5.12 -9.12
CA GLY A 32 8.07 -4.29 -7.93
C GLY A 32 9.28 -3.43 -7.54
N ASN A 33 10.31 -3.33 -8.34
CA ASN A 33 11.54 -2.60 -7.98
C ASN A 33 11.29 -1.15 -7.55
N PHE A 34 10.38 -0.43 -8.23
CA PHE A 34 10.05 0.94 -7.88
C PHE A 34 9.26 1.00 -6.57
N LEU A 35 8.28 0.12 -6.41
CA LEU A 35 7.45 0.02 -5.20
C LEU A 35 8.27 -0.34 -3.96
N ILE A 36 9.23 -1.27 -4.11
CA ILE A 36 10.17 -1.65 -3.04
C ILE A 36 11.02 -0.45 -2.62
N ALA A 37 11.52 0.32 -3.59
CA ALA A 37 12.34 1.50 -3.30
C ALA A 37 11.54 2.57 -2.54
N ILE A 38 10.25 2.78 -2.89
CA ILE A 38 9.33 3.65 -2.16
C ILE A 38 9.17 3.15 -0.72
N LEU A 39 8.83 1.86 -0.55
CA LEU A 39 8.61 1.29 0.78
C LEU A 39 9.88 1.38 1.65
N ARG A 40 11.06 1.06 1.11
CA ARG A 40 12.35 1.19 1.81
C ARG A 40 12.58 2.59 2.33
N ARG A 41 12.33 3.60 1.50
CA ARG A 41 12.54 5.01 1.90
C ARG A 41 11.56 5.42 3.00
N LYS A 42 10.30 5.01 2.90
CA LYS A 42 9.30 5.25 3.94
C LYS A 42 9.67 4.57 5.27
N LEU A 43 10.08 3.30 5.22
CA LEU A 43 10.50 2.55 6.41
C LEU A 43 11.75 3.14 7.05
N ALA A 44 12.74 3.57 6.25
CA ALA A 44 13.93 4.26 6.77
C ALA A 44 13.58 5.62 7.39
N ALA A 45 12.66 6.37 6.79
CA ALA A 45 12.19 7.64 7.35
C ALA A 45 11.41 7.44 8.66
N LEU A 46 10.58 6.39 8.72
CA LEU A 46 9.86 5.97 9.92
C LEU A 46 10.84 5.63 11.05
N GLU A 47 11.88 4.82 10.77
CA GLU A 47 12.93 4.44 11.71
C GLU A 47 13.67 5.68 12.30
N ASN A 48 13.94 6.65 11.45
CA ASN A 48 14.69 7.86 11.87
C ASN A 48 13.83 8.90 12.61
N ARG A 49 12.51 8.85 12.50
CA ARG A 49 11.63 9.96 12.92
C ARG A 49 10.60 9.59 13.98
N LEU A 50 10.30 8.31 14.14
CA LEU A 50 9.23 7.86 15.04
C LEU A 50 9.77 6.95 16.13
N PRO A 51 9.12 6.93 17.30
CA PRO A 51 9.45 6.02 18.39
C PRO A 51 9.26 4.55 17.97
N ALA A 52 10.18 3.67 18.41
CA ALA A 52 10.23 2.27 17.99
C ALA A 52 8.93 1.48 18.30
N GLU A 53 8.25 1.84 19.38
CA GLU A 53 6.97 1.22 19.78
C GLU A 53 5.85 1.46 18.77
N THR A 54 5.94 2.50 17.93
CA THR A 54 4.94 2.81 16.90
C THR A 54 5.19 2.07 15.58
N TRP A 55 6.41 1.57 15.36
CA TRP A 55 6.81 1.01 14.06
C TRP A 55 5.91 -0.12 13.54
N PRO A 56 5.39 -1.05 14.36
CA PRO A 56 4.51 -2.10 13.84
C PRO A 56 3.24 -1.55 13.17
N ILE A 57 2.65 -0.51 13.72
CA ILE A 57 1.44 0.11 13.18
C ILE A 57 1.78 1.06 12.03
N GLU A 58 2.77 1.94 12.21
CA GLU A 58 3.14 2.93 11.22
C GLU A 58 3.70 2.31 9.93
N SER A 59 4.40 1.19 10.03
CA SER A 59 4.87 0.44 8.86
C SER A 59 3.73 -0.17 8.04
N LEU A 60 2.63 -0.60 8.68
CA LEU A 60 1.43 -1.05 7.96
C LEU A 60 0.78 0.11 7.19
N PHE A 61 0.71 1.30 7.78
CA PHE A 61 0.21 2.48 7.06
C PHE A 61 1.16 2.90 5.93
N ALA A 62 2.48 2.80 6.11
CA ALA A 62 3.44 3.02 5.04
C ALA A 62 3.23 2.02 3.87
N LEU A 63 3.02 0.74 4.19
CA LEU A 63 2.71 -0.29 3.19
C LEU A 63 1.36 -0.04 2.52
N ALA A 64 0.33 0.35 3.29
CA ALA A 64 -1.01 0.65 2.82
C ALA A 64 -1.09 1.85 1.86
N SER A 65 -0.05 2.70 1.84
CA SER A 65 0.04 3.85 0.94
C SER A 65 0.73 3.55 -0.41
N VAL A 66 1.13 2.29 -0.65
CA VAL A 66 1.83 1.87 -1.88
C VAL A 66 0.88 1.02 -2.73
N TYR A 67 0.67 1.44 -3.98
CA TYR A 67 -0.26 0.82 -4.93
C TYR A 67 0.44 0.49 -6.24
N GLY A 68 0.00 -0.57 -6.91
CA GLY A 68 0.53 -0.94 -8.22
C GLY A 68 -0.40 -1.83 -9.02
N VAL A 69 -0.28 -1.73 -10.35
CA VAL A 69 -0.90 -2.65 -11.30
C VAL A 69 0.19 -3.31 -12.10
N GLU A 70 0.07 -4.60 -12.34
CA GLU A 70 0.98 -5.34 -13.21
C GLU A 70 0.19 -6.31 -14.09
N LEU A 71 0.49 -6.29 -15.38
CA LEU A 71 -0.21 -7.09 -16.38
C LEU A 71 0.17 -8.57 -16.31
N LEU A 72 1.47 -8.86 -16.15
CA LEU A 72 2.01 -10.21 -16.20
C LEU A 72 1.89 -10.91 -14.84
N PRO A 73 1.31 -12.12 -14.77
CA PRO A 73 1.05 -12.80 -13.50
C PRO A 73 2.31 -13.17 -12.70
N ASP A 74 3.41 -13.48 -13.38
CA ASP A 74 4.70 -13.79 -12.76
C ASP A 74 5.34 -12.55 -12.13
N ASN A 75 5.35 -11.42 -12.82
CA ASN A 75 5.81 -10.15 -12.29
C ASN A 75 4.93 -9.66 -11.12
N HIS A 76 3.60 -9.77 -11.26
CA HIS A 76 2.67 -9.45 -10.18
C HIS A 76 2.97 -10.26 -8.91
N ALA A 77 3.13 -11.59 -9.04
CA ALA A 77 3.48 -12.44 -7.90
C ALA A 77 4.85 -12.08 -7.31
N ALA A 78 5.84 -11.75 -8.16
CA ALA A 78 7.16 -11.30 -7.73
C ALA A 78 7.09 -9.97 -6.96
N ALA A 79 6.33 -8.98 -7.46
CA ALA A 79 6.14 -7.68 -6.82
C ALA A 79 5.49 -7.82 -5.43
N GLN A 80 4.43 -8.63 -5.31
CA GLN A 80 3.79 -8.89 -4.02
C GLN A 80 4.76 -9.56 -3.03
N ALA A 81 5.47 -10.59 -3.48
CA ALA A 81 6.44 -11.30 -2.64
C ALA A 81 7.59 -10.39 -2.18
N ALA A 82 8.09 -9.54 -3.07
CA ALA A 82 9.19 -8.64 -2.78
C ALA A 82 8.80 -7.52 -1.80
N LEU A 83 7.62 -6.91 -1.94
CA LEU A 83 7.10 -5.94 -0.99
C LEU A 83 6.88 -6.55 0.40
N LEU A 84 6.25 -7.72 0.45
CA LEU A 84 6.05 -8.43 1.72
C LEU A 84 7.39 -8.84 2.35
N GLY A 85 8.35 -9.27 1.54
CA GLY A 85 9.72 -9.59 1.98
C GLY A 85 10.41 -8.39 2.62
N GLU A 86 10.37 -7.22 1.97
CA GLU A 86 10.97 -5.99 2.50
C GLU A 86 10.35 -5.58 3.85
N PHE A 87 9.02 -5.68 3.96
CA PHE A 87 8.30 -5.42 5.21
C PHE A 87 8.73 -6.37 6.33
N VAL A 88 8.80 -7.67 6.05
CA VAL A 88 9.22 -8.71 7.02
C VAL A 88 10.68 -8.50 7.44
N ASP A 89 11.57 -8.20 6.50
CA ASP A 89 12.99 -7.97 6.77
C ASP A 89 13.21 -6.72 7.62
N PHE A 90 12.42 -5.65 7.42
CA PHE A 90 12.42 -4.49 8.31
C PHE A 90 12.15 -4.91 9.75
N HIS A 91 11.06 -5.62 10.01
CA HIS A 91 10.69 -6.05 11.36
C HIS A 91 11.69 -7.03 11.95
N LYS A 92 12.24 -7.94 11.16
CA LYS A 92 13.26 -8.90 11.59
C LYS A 92 14.53 -8.21 12.05
N ARG A 93 15.00 -7.17 11.33
CA ARG A 93 16.19 -6.38 11.73
C ARG A 93 16.01 -5.70 13.09
N HIS A 94 14.77 -5.33 13.43
CA HIS A 94 14.43 -4.64 14.67
C HIS A 94 13.90 -5.57 15.78
N GLY A 95 13.97 -6.89 15.60
CA GLY A 95 13.55 -7.86 16.62
C GLY A 95 12.03 -7.93 16.83
N ASN A 96 11.23 -7.34 15.95
CA ASN A 96 9.78 -7.40 16.03
C ASN A 96 9.25 -8.72 15.46
N PRO A 97 8.41 -9.47 16.19
CA PRO A 97 7.82 -10.69 15.65
C PRO A 97 6.95 -10.41 14.42
N CYS A 98 7.38 -10.88 13.24
CA CYS A 98 6.64 -10.76 11.97
C CYS A 98 6.63 -12.10 11.22
N GLY A 99 6.28 -13.17 11.93
CA GLY A 99 6.11 -14.51 11.36
C GLY A 99 4.71 -14.70 10.80
N ARG A 100 4.53 -15.71 9.94
CA ARG A 100 3.28 -15.98 9.20
C ARG A 100 2.01 -16.07 10.07
N ARG A 101 2.13 -16.37 11.36
CA ARG A 101 1.00 -16.50 12.31
C ARG A 101 0.72 -15.21 13.10
N THR A 102 1.54 -14.16 12.95
CA THR A 102 1.30 -12.89 13.65
C THR A 102 0.27 -12.05 12.89
N ASN A 103 -0.52 -11.26 13.63
CA ASN A 103 -1.44 -10.30 13.01
C ASN A 103 -0.69 -9.32 12.10
N LEU A 104 0.51 -8.90 12.48
CA LEU A 104 1.36 -7.99 11.72
C LEU A 104 1.65 -8.53 10.30
N PHE A 105 2.10 -9.80 10.21
CA PHE A 105 2.34 -10.44 8.91
C PHE A 105 1.06 -10.61 8.10
N GLN A 106 -0.03 -11.07 8.74
CA GLN A 106 -1.28 -11.35 8.05
C GLN A 106 -1.92 -10.06 7.52
N ALA A 107 -1.86 -8.97 8.29
CA ALA A 107 -2.31 -7.65 7.84
C ALA A 107 -1.45 -7.13 6.69
N ALA A 108 -0.11 -7.22 6.78
CA ALA A 108 0.78 -6.83 5.70
C ALA A 108 0.51 -7.62 4.41
N ASN A 109 0.35 -8.93 4.50
CA ASN A 109 0.01 -9.78 3.35
C ASN A 109 -1.35 -9.42 2.74
N PHE A 110 -2.34 -9.12 3.57
CA PHE A 110 -3.66 -8.68 3.11
C PHE A 110 -3.57 -7.34 2.38
N ILE A 111 -2.89 -6.33 2.96
CA ILE A 111 -2.69 -5.01 2.36
C ILE A 111 -1.95 -5.11 1.01
N VAL A 112 -0.87 -5.88 0.94
CA VAL A 112 -0.13 -6.08 -0.33
C VAL A 112 -1.05 -6.66 -1.40
N ARG A 113 -1.86 -7.65 -1.08
CA ARG A 113 -2.78 -8.28 -2.04
C ARG A 113 -3.93 -7.37 -2.47
N SER A 114 -4.35 -6.45 -1.60
CA SER A 114 -5.40 -5.46 -1.90
C SER A 114 -4.90 -4.27 -2.71
N ASN A 115 -3.59 -3.98 -2.65
CA ASN A 115 -3.01 -2.79 -3.26
C ASN A 115 -2.17 -3.08 -4.51
N ILE A 116 -1.68 -4.33 -4.68
CA ILE A 116 -0.89 -4.74 -5.85
C ILE A 116 -1.74 -5.72 -6.64
N ILE A 117 -2.34 -5.25 -7.71
CA ILE A 117 -3.39 -5.95 -8.46
C ILE A 117 -2.85 -6.41 -9.83
N GLN A 118 -3.21 -7.63 -10.23
CA GLN A 118 -2.96 -8.08 -11.58
C GLN A 118 -4.03 -7.53 -12.52
N GLY A 119 -3.61 -6.79 -13.55
CA GLY A 119 -4.55 -6.23 -14.51
C GLY A 119 -3.86 -5.32 -15.52
N ASP A 120 -4.68 -4.73 -16.38
CA ASP A 120 -4.25 -3.77 -17.39
C ASP A 120 -4.72 -2.36 -16.98
N THR A 121 -3.77 -1.51 -16.68
CA THR A 121 -4.02 -0.10 -16.29
C THR A 121 -4.69 0.71 -17.40
N LEU A 122 -4.44 0.38 -18.67
CA LEU A 122 -5.00 1.12 -19.81
C LEU A 122 -6.49 0.85 -19.97
N THR A 123 -6.92 -0.38 -19.70
CA THR A 123 -8.33 -0.77 -19.78
C THR A 123 -9.04 -0.63 -18.42
N GLY A 124 -8.30 -0.59 -17.32
CA GLY A 124 -8.83 -0.60 -15.96
C GLY A 124 -9.41 -1.95 -15.54
N LEU A 125 -9.09 -3.04 -16.27
CA LEU A 125 -9.64 -4.36 -16.04
C LEU A 125 -8.60 -5.31 -15.42
N ASP A 126 -9.05 -6.15 -14.49
CA ASP A 126 -8.26 -7.23 -13.90
C ASP A 126 -8.13 -8.41 -14.86
N ALA A 127 -7.36 -9.43 -14.46
CA ALA A 127 -7.14 -10.65 -15.27
C ALA A 127 -8.42 -11.45 -15.57
N THR A 128 -9.53 -11.16 -14.88
CA THR A 128 -10.85 -11.81 -15.10
C THR A 128 -11.79 -10.96 -15.96
N GLY A 129 -11.35 -9.78 -16.40
CA GLY A 129 -12.14 -8.82 -17.17
C GLY A 129 -13.10 -7.96 -16.34
N LYS A 130 -12.93 -7.93 -15.02
CA LYS A 130 -13.68 -7.06 -14.13
C LYS A 130 -12.88 -5.77 -13.86
N PRO A 131 -13.53 -4.67 -13.43
CA PRO A 131 -12.82 -3.47 -13.02
C PRO A 131 -11.78 -3.78 -11.92
N ILE A 132 -10.58 -3.22 -12.08
CA ILE A 132 -9.56 -3.26 -11.02
C ILE A 132 -10.10 -2.50 -9.81
N VAL A 133 -10.09 -3.16 -8.66
CA VAL A 133 -10.54 -2.59 -7.38
C VAL A 133 -9.37 -2.53 -6.42
N PHE A 134 -9.17 -1.37 -5.80
CA PHE A 134 -8.21 -1.12 -4.74
C PHE A 134 -8.91 -0.87 -3.43
N SER A 135 -8.21 -1.08 -2.33
CA SER A 135 -8.64 -0.67 -1.00
C SER A 135 -8.00 0.66 -0.60
N TRP A 136 -8.80 1.64 -0.21
CA TRP A 136 -8.35 2.89 0.38
C TRP A 136 -8.34 2.76 1.90
N TRP A 137 -7.25 3.19 2.54
CA TRP A 137 -6.98 2.94 3.94
C TRP A 137 -7.01 4.26 4.74
N ASN A 138 -8.20 4.71 5.14
CA ASN A 138 -8.40 5.96 5.86
C ASN A 138 -8.06 5.81 7.33
N ARG A 139 -7.10 6.57 7.85
CA ARG A 139 -6.89 6.66 9.31
C ARG A 139 -8.13 7.27 9.97
N VAL A 140 -8.55 6.69 11.07
CA VAL A 140 -9.63 7.27 11.88
C VAL A 140 -9.03 8.40 12.74
N PRO A 141 -9.53 9.64 12.62
CA PRO A 141 -9.02 10.76 13.40
C PRO A 141 -9.08 10.50 14.90
N GLY A 142 -7.96 10.76 15.60
CA GLY A 142 -7.85 10.54 17.04
C GLY A 142 -7.48 9.10 17.44
N GLU A 143 -7.44 8.16 16.50
CA GLU A 143 -7.13 6.75 16.76
C GLU A 143 -5.88 6.32 15.97
N SER A 144 -4.73 6.24 16.65
CA SER A 144 -3.42 6.01 16.00
C SER A 144 -3.29 4.68 15.26
N SER A 145 -4.06 3.66 15.65
CA SER A 145 -3.97 2.30 15.07
C SER A 145 -5.18 1.87 14.27
N THR A 146 -6.24 2.71 14.19
CA THR A 146 -7.50 2.36 13.55
C THR A 146 -7.57 2.90 12.14
N VAL A 147 -8.09 2.07 11.24
CA VAL A 147 -8.29 2.35 9.82
C VAL A 147 -9.73 2.05 9.44
N GLN A 148 -10.30 2.85 8.55
CA GLN A 148 -11.51 2.54 7.83
C GLN A 148 -11.17 2.24 6.37
N ARG A 149 -11.49 1.02 5.90
CA ARG A 149 -11.29 0.61 4.52
C ARG A 149 -12.47 1.01 3.65
N GLU A 150 -12.18 1.54 2.48
CA GLU A 150 -13.13 1.80 1.40
C GLU A 150 -12.55 1.24 0.11
N ASP A 151 -13.35 0.48 -0.64
CA ASP A 151 -12.90 -0.02 -1.93
C ASP A 151 -13.31 0.96 -3.04
N PHE A 152 -12.47 1.10 -4.08
CA PHE A 152 -12.74 1.95 -5.24
C PHE A 152 -12.21 1.31 -6.53
N SER A 153 -12.86 1.60 -7.67
CA SER A 153 -12.42 1.05 -8.95
C SER A 153 -11.48 1.99 -9.70
N LEU A 154 -10.50 1.44 -10.44
CA LEU A 154 -9.57 2.20 -11.27
C LEU A 154 -10.30 2.91 -12.42
N THR A 155 -11.39 2.36 -12.94
CA THR A 155 -12.19 2.97 -14.02
C THR A 155 -12.80 4.30 -13.59
N SER A 156 -13.09 4.48 -12.31
CA SER A 156 -13.56 5.76 -11.78
C SER A 156 -12.50 6.87 -11.91
N LEU A 157 -11.22 6.53 -11.89
CA LEU A 157 -10.11 7.48 -12.07
C LEU A 157 -9.91 7.90 -13.54
N GLN A 158 -10.27 7.03 -14.50
CA GLN A 158 -10.13 7.31 -15.94
C GLN A 158 -11.23 8.22 -16.50
N ASN A 159 -12.42 8.18 -15.92
CA ASN A 159 -13.57 9.00 -16.32
C ASN A 159 -13.44 10.49 -15.92
N THR A 160 -12.32 10.88 -15.33
CA THR A 160 -12.03 12.27 -14.92
C THR A 160 -11.74 13.23 -16.08
N ALA A 161 -11.62 12.74 -17.31
CA ALA A 161 -11.34 13.58 -18.50
C ALA A 161 -12.47 14.59 -18.84
N GLU A 162 -13.67 14.44 -18.27
CA GLU A 162 -14.80 15.35 -18.44
C GLU A 162 -15.05 16.27 -17.23
N GLY A 163 -14.10 16.38 -16.29
CA GLY A 163 -14.16 17.35 -15.20
C GLY A 163 -15.10 16.98 -14.05
N THR A 164 -15.69 15.78 -14.06
CA THR A 164 -16.52 15.28 -12.96
C THR A 164 -15.91 13.98 -12.44
N LEU A 165 -15.35 14.01 -11.24
CA LEU A 165 -14.92 12.81 -10.50
C LEU A 165 -16.17 12.03 -10.09
N SER A 166 -16.56 11.05 -10.88
CA SER A 166 -17.54 10.03 -10.47
C SER A 166 -16.76 8.89 -9.82
N PHE A 167 -16.67 8.90 -8.50
CA PHE A 167 -16.16 7.74 -7.76
C PHE A 167 -17.33 6.81 -7.49
N ASP A 168 -17.28 5.61 -8.04
CA ASP A 168 -18.13 4.52 -7.57
C ASP A 168 -17.53 4.03 -6.24
N PHE A 169 -17.94 4.66 -5.14
CA PHE A 169 -17.58 4.21 -3.81
C PHE A 169 -18.39 2.97 -3.46
N PHE A 170 -17.70 1.92 -3.13
CA PHE A 170 -18.31 0.80 -2.42
C PHE A 170 -18.61 1.22 -0.98
N PRO A 171 -19.57 0.55 -0.28
CA PRO A 171 -19.81 0.83 1.12
C PRO A 171 -18.52 0.72 1.95
N ALA A 172 -18.28 1.70 2.81
CA ALA A 172 -17.13 1.65 3.71
C ALA A 172 -17.28 0.48 4.69
N TYR A 173 -16.17 -0.19 4.95
CA TYR A 173 -16.10 -1.22 5.99
C TYR A 173 -16.15 -0.58 7.38
N ALA A 174 -16.46 -1.38 8.40
CA ALA A 174 -16.40 -0.90 9.78
C ALA A 174 -14.95 -0.52 10.16
N PRO A 175 -14.74 0.54 10.97
CA PRO A 175 -13.42 0.86 11.48
C PRO A 175 -12.82 -0.31 12.26
N THR A 176 -11.56 -0.64 11.97
CA THR A 176 -10.83 -1.72 12.64
C THR A 176 -9.37 -1.34 12.87
N ARG A 177 -8.68 -2.06 13.74
CA ARG A 177 -7.22 -1.89 13.88
C ARG A 177 -6.52 -2.34 12.60
N ILE A 178 -5.55 -1.58 12.11
CA ILE A 178 -4.85 -1.89 10.85
C ILE A 178 -4.13 -3.25 10.90
N ASP A 179 -3.64 -3.68 12.06
CA ASP A 179 -3.04 -5.01 12.23
C ASP A 179 -4.07 -6.16 12.28
N HIS A 180 -5.38 -5.85 12.21
CA HIS A 180 -6.48 -6.81 12.17
C HIS A 180 -7.30 -6.80 10.87
N VAL A 181 -6.97 -5.97 9.88
CA VAL A 181 -7.72 -5.85 8.61
C VAL A 181 -7.91 -7.17 7.85
N HIS A 182 -7.00 -8.13 8.04
CA HIS A 182 -7.09 -9.47 7.45
C HIS A 182 -8.24 -10.32 8.01
N LYS A 183 -8.89 -9.89 9.09
CA LYS A 183 -10.02 -10.61 9.71
C LYS A 183 -11.37 -10.21 9.13
N GLU A 184 -11.38 -9.16 8.30
CA GLU A 184 -12.59 -8.65 7.62
C GLU A 184 -12.72 -9.15 6.19
N ALA A 185 -11.81 -10.05 5.77
CA ALA A 185 -11.75 -10.62 4.43
C ALA A 185 -12.68 -11.81 4.25
#